data_dcacb42fb67c0f98579c94701e7e03ae
#
_entry.id   dcacb42fb67c0f98579c94701e7e03ae
#
_cell.length_a   1.000
_cell.length_b   1.000
_cell.length_c   1.000
_cell.angle_alpha   90.00
_cell.angle_beta   90.00
_cell.angle_gamma   90.00
#
_symmetry.space_group_name_H-M   'P 1'
#
loop_
_entity.id
_entity.type
_entity.pdbx_description
1 polymer ?
#
loop_
_entity_poly.entity_id
_entity_poly.type
_entity_poly.pdbx_seq_one_letter_code
_entity_poly.pdbx_strand_id
1 'polypeptide(L)'
;NYIFVVDISQSMLTKDMSLDGEKISRLDYSKKLLQGIMDQLPCKTNVSVAMFAGVSVAATYTPINVCDNFSAISSTIQHLDWRSVWSGNSRIREGFSSLARLIRSFPQSARVVFLTDGEEAPKLHAFNTRDLSQFQGEADWLIVGIGTEEGSAIPKYDSENQLIGFWSNESFALQPGIAQISESNIGARNDSIAFSESDRYVSKLNEKYLIEITSMIKGQYIKGDSVNSVISKMNTIPPSWRDNSELPLRNLFVTLSLIFFLLRFNKLLSTITFLKKNKKTIA
;
A
#
# COMPACT_ATOMS: atom_id res chain seq x y z
N ASN A 1 -8.66 10.54 -1.42
CA ASN A 1 -7.54 9.88 -2.07
C ASN A 1 -7.42 8.44 -1.60
N TYR A 2 -7.06 7.53 -2.50
CA TYR A 2 -6.79 6.12 -2.20
C TYR A 2 -5.45 5.70 -2.80
N ILE A 3 -4.77 4.76 -2.13
CA ILE A 3 -3.71 3.96 -2.71
C ILE A 3 -4.17 2.51 -2.73
N PHE A 4 -4.24 1.93 -3.93
CA PHE A 4 -4.52 0.52 -4.13
C PHE A 4 -3.20 -0.23 -4.26
N VAL A 5 -2.92 -1.08 -3.29
CA VAL A 5 -1.72 -1.91 -3.25
C VAL A 5 -2.10 -3.32 -3.66
N VAL A 6 -1.45 -3.86 -4.67
CA VAL A 6 -1.67 -5.22 -5.14
C VAL A 6 -0.46 -6.06 -4.82
N ASP A 7 -0.69 -7.13 -4.11
CA ASP A 7 0.29 -8.19 -3.93
C ASP A 7 0.52 -8.89 -5.28
N ILE A 8 1.77 -8.87 -5.75
CA ILE A 8 2.17 -9.49 -7.01
C ILE A 8 3.18 -10.62 -6.78
N SER A 9 3.23 -11.15 -5.54
CA SER A 9 4.03 -12.33 -5.21
C SER A 9 3.54 -13.58 -5.94
N GLN A 10 4.35 -14.63 -5.91
CA GLN A 10 4.06 -15.85 -6.66
C GLN A 10 2.82 -16.61 -6.19
N SER A 11 2.44 -16.50 -4.92
CA SER A 11 1.19 -17.08 -4.41
C SER A 11 -0.04 -16.49 -5.10
N MET A 12 0.03 -15.22 -5.55
CA MET A 12 -1.05 -14.57 -6.30
C MET A 12 -1.23 -15.13 -7.72
N LEU A 13 -0.34 -15.98 -8.21
CA LEU A 13 -0.52 -16.73 -9.47
C LEU A 13 -1.42 -17.96 -9.32
N THR A 14 -1.75 -18.35 -8.09
CA THR A 14 -2.64 -19.46 -7.79
C THR A 14 -4.00 -19.26 -8.46
N LYS A 15 -4.48 -20.31 -9.20
CA LYS A 15 -5.74 -20.27 -9.95
C LYS A 15 -6.88 -20.90 -9.15
N ASP A 16 -7.29 -20.23 -8.09
CA ASP A 16 -8.40 -20.66 -7.23
C ASP A 16 -9.60 -19.69 -7.23
N MET A 17 -9.46 -18.52 -7.87
CA MET A 17 -10.58 -17.59 -8.06
C MET A 17 -11.40 -17.99 -9.29
N SER A 18 -12.70 -17.67 -9.28
CA SER A 18 -13.60 -17.94 -10.40
C SER A 18 -14.22 -16.64 -10.90
N LEU A 19 -14.22 -16.44 -12.21
CA LEU A 19 -14.89 -15.35 -12.89
C LEU A 19 -15.58 -15.92 -14.13
N ASP A 20 -16.89 -15.67 -14.27
CA ASP A 20 -17.70 -16.15 -15.40
C ASP A 20 -17.59 -17.68 -15.65
N GLY A 21 -17.35 -18.43 -14.58
CA GLY A 21 -17.21 -19.91 -14.63
C GLY A 21 -15.79 -20.41 -14.97
N GLU A 22 -14.86 -19.52 -15.29
CA GLU A 22 -13.46 -19.86 -15.53
C GLU A 22 -12.61 -19.64 -14.28
N LYS A 23 -11.64 -20.55 -14.07
CA LYS A 23 -10.64 -20.39 -13.01
C LYS A 23 -9.54 -19.45 -13.47
N ILE A 24 -9.35 -18.37 -12.73
CA ILE A 24 -8.33 -17.36 -13.00
C ILE A 24 -7.37 -17.21 -11.81
N SER A 25 -6.23 -16.59 -12.02
CA SER A 25 -5.29 -16.30 -10.96
C SER A 25 -5.84 -15.25 -9.98
N ARG A 26 -5.38 -15.27 -8.73
CA ARG A 26 -5.69 -14.24 -7.74
C ARG A 26 -5.28 -12.85 -8.23
N LEU A 27 -4.13 -12.76 -8.93
CA LEU A 27 -3.66 -11.51 -9.52
C LEU A 27 -4.62 -11.00 -10.61
N ASP A 28 -5.05 -11.86 -11.52
CA ASP A 28 -5.99 -11.46 -12.57
C ASP A 28 -7.36 -11.09 -11.99
N TYR A 29 -7.81 -11.81 -10.97
CA TYR A 29 -9.01 -11.45 -10.23
C TYR A 29 -8.86 -10.08 -9.57
N SER A 30 -7.73 -9.81 -8.92
CA SER A 30 -7.44 -8.51 -8.31
C SER A 30 -7.47 -7.37 -9.32
N LYS A 31 -6.93 -7.57 -10.52
CA LYS A 31 -7.02 -6.59 -11.62
C LYS A 31 -8.46 -6.30 -12.01
N LYS A 32 -9.28 -7.35 -12.19
CA LYS A 32 -10.72 -7.20 -12.53
C LYS A 32 -11.49 -6.52 -11.42
N LEU A 33 -11.24 -6.89 -10.17
CA LEU A 33 -11.82 -6.26 -8.99
C LEU A 33 -11.49 -4.77 -8.94
N LEU A 34 -10.22 -4.41 -9.14
CA LEU A 34 -9.78 -3.01 -9.15
C LEU A 34 -10.41 -2.21 -10.30
N GLN A 35 -10.48 -2.78 -11.51
CA GLN A 35 -11.16 -2.13 -12.64
C GLN A 35 -12.61 -1.83 -12.31
N GLY A 36 -13.35 -2.82 -11.77
CA GLY A 36 -14.73 -2.61 -11.35
C GLY A 36 -14.89 -1.58 -10.23
N ILE A 37 -13.88 -1.44 -9.36
CA ILE A 37 -13.85 -0.37 -8.36
C ILE A 37 -13.62 0.98 -9.04
N MET A 38 -12.66 1.10 -9.97
CA MET A 38 -12.38 2.35 -10.69
C MET A 38 -13.62 2.86 -11.45
N ASP A 39 -14.40 1.97 -12.07
CA ASP A 39 -15.63 2.30 -12.79
C ASP A 39 -16.70 2.93 -11.89
N GLN A 40 -16.67 2.67 -10.59
CA GLN A 40 -17.68 3.13 -9.62
C GLN A 40 -17.20 4.27 -8.73
N LEU A 41 -15.92 4.64 -8.79
CA LEU A 41 -15.40 5.74 -7.96
C LEU A 41 -15.90 7.10 -8.47
N PRO A 42 -16.29 8.02 -7.56
CA PRO A 42 -16.62 9.40 -7.95
C PRO A 42 -15.46 10.11 -8.64
N CYS A 43 -15.75 10.93 -9.65
CA CYS A 43 -14.74 11.69 -10.42
C CYS A 43 -13.83 12.62 -9.58
N LYS A 44 -14.25 12.99 -8.36
CA LYS A 44 -13.44 13.78 -7.43
C LYS A 44 -12.39 12.96 -6.67
N THR A 45 -12.36 11.64 -6.89
CA THR A 45 -11.44 10.74 -6.20
C THR A 45 -10.08 10.75 -6.90
N ASN A 46 -9.01 10.85 -6.12
CA ASN A 46 -7.66 10.62 -6.61
C ASN A 46 -7.19 9.23 -6.18
N VAL A 47 -6.54 8.53 -7.08
CA VAL A 47 -6.06 7.16 -6.87
C VAL A 47 -4.60 7.02 -7.24
N SER A 48 -3.89 6.17 -6.50
CA SER A 48 -2.56 5.66 -6.82
C SER A 48 -2.66 4.15 -6.90
N VAL A 49 -1.91 3.54 -7.80
CA VAL A 49 -1.75 2.08 -7.88
C VAL A 49 -0.33 1.75 -7.46
N ALA A 50 -0.18 0.75 -6.61
CA ALA A 50 1.10 0.30 -6.08
C ALA A 50 1.20 -1.22 -6.14
N MET A 51 2.41 -1.72 -6.23
CA MET A 51 2.75 -3.14 -6.20
C MET A 51 3.41 -3.48 -4.88
N PHE A 52 3.09 -4.64 -4.33
CA PHE A 52 3.76 -5.20 -3.16
C PHE A 52 4.46 -6.50 -3.54
N ALA A 53 5.71 -6.65 -3.15
CA ALA A 53 6.47 -7.89 -3.21
C ALA A 53 7.63 -7.88 -2.20
N GLY A 54 8.02 -9.03 -1.70
CA GLY A 54 9.06 -9.14 -0.69
C GLY A 54 8.68 -8.40 0.58
N VAL A 55 9.41 -7.35 0.89
CA VAL A 55 9.24 -6.49 2.07
C VAL A 55 8.82 -5.06 1.71
N SER A 56 8.60 -4.77 0.44
CA SER A 56 8.51 -3.40 -0.07
C SER A 56 7.26 -3.16 -0.90
N VAL A 57 6.78 -1.92 -0.83
CA VAL A 57 5.72 -1.41 -1.68
C VAL A 57 6.29 -0.32 -2.59
N ALA A 58 5.96 -0.40 -3.87
CA ALA A 58 6.34 0.57 -4.89
C ALA A 58 5.08 1.14 -5.56
N ALA A 59 4.86 2.45 -5.44
CA ALA A 59 3.80 3.14 -6.16
C ALA A 59 4.25 3.47 -7.58
N THR A 60 3.35 3.31 -8.54
CA THR A 60 3.61 3.69 -9.93
C THR A 60 3.54 5.20 -10.13
N TYR A 61 2.70 5.88 -9.35
CA TYR A 61 2.51 7.34 -9.34
C TYR A 61 1.86 7.77 -8.01
N THR A 62 1.98 9.06 -7.69
CA THR A 62 1.22 9.68 -6.61
C THR A 62 -0.27 9.76 -6.97
N PRO A 63 -1.20 9.93 -6.01
CA PRO A 63 -2.63 9.96 -6.31
C PRO A 63 -3.00 11.00 -7.38
N ILE A 64 -3.61 10.52 -8.48
CA ILE A 64 -4.09 11.32 -9.62
C ILE A 64 -5.60 11.15 -9.77
N ASN A 65 -6.26 12.13 -10.36
CA ASN A 65 -7.71 12.13 -10.54
C ASN A 65 -8.18 10.95 -11.41
N VAL A 66 -9.17 10.21 -10.92
CA VAL A 66 -9.63 8.96 -11.56
C VAL A 66 -10.27 9.22 -12.92
N CYS A 67 -11.12 10.23 -13.06
CA CYS A 67 -11.80 10.50 -14.32
C CYS A 67 -10.89 11.10 -15.38
N ASP A 68 -10.04 12.04 -14.99
CA ASP A 68 -9.11 12.70 -15.92
C ASP A 68 -8.04 11.74 -16.46
N ASN A 69 -7.72 10.68 -15.68
CA ASN A 69 -6.65 9.73 -15.99
C ASN A 69 -7.14 8.28 -16.10
N PHE A 70 -8.43 8.06 -16.33
CA PHE A 70 -9.05 6.74 -16.28
C PHE A 70 -8.32 5.70 -17.16
N SER A 71 -8.01 6.07 -18.41
CA SER A 71 -7.31 5.17 -19.34
C SER A 71 -5.91 4.80 -18.85
N ALA A 72 -5.17 5.76 -18.31
CA ALA A 72 -3.82 5.51 -17.77
C ALA A 72 -3.86 4.61 -16.53
N ILE A 73 -4.82 4.85 -15.62
CA ILE A 73 -5.02 4.04 -14.42
C ILE A 73 -5.42 2.61 -14.81
N SER A 74 -6.41 2.46 -15.71
CA SER A 74 -6.84 1.16 -16.22
C SER A 74 -5.70 0.40 -16.90
N SER A 75 -4.90 1.08 -17.71
CA SER A 75 -3.72 0.50 -18.34
C SER A 75 -2.71 0.05 -17.29
N THR A 76 -2.43 0.86 -16.27
CA THR A 76 -1.53 0.47 -15.17
C THR A 76 -2.01 -0.79 -14.47
N ILE A 77 -3.31 -0.88 -14.13
CA ILE A 77 -3.90 -2.07 -13.49
C ILE A 77 -3.75 -3.30 -14.38
N GLN A 78 -4.02 -3.18 -15.69
CA GLN A 78 -3.90 -4.28 -16.65
C GLN A 78 -2.47 -4.81 -16.76
N HIS A 79 -1.47 -3.92 -16.67
CA HIS A 79 -0.06 -4.26 -16.78
C HIS A 79 0.62 -4.64 -15.47
N LEU A 80 -0.12 -4.74 -14.34
CA LEU A 80 0.42 -5.37 -13.14
C LEU A 80 0.84 -6.80 -13.47
N ASP A 81 2.08 -7.13 -13.22
CA ASP A 81 2.66 -8.41 -13.62
C ASP A 81 3.63 -8.91 -12.55
N TRP A 82 3.54 -10.20 -12.22
CA TRP A 82 4.42 -10.85 -11.27
C TRP A 82 5.91 -10.76 -11.66
N ARG A 83 6.21 -10.63 -12.96
CA ARG A 83 7.58 -10.45 -13.47
C ARG A 83 8.18 -9.09 -13.14
N SER A 84 7.37 -8.14 -12.74
CA SER A 84 7.84 -6.84 -12.27
C SER A 84 8.38 -6.89 -10.84
N VAL A 85 8.33 -8.06 -10.18
CA VAL A 85 8.84 -8.22 -8.82
C VAL A 85 10.36 -8.26 -8.76
N TRP A 86 10.88 -7.66 -7.71
CA TRP A 86 12.27 -7.76 -7.26
C TRP A 86 12.48 -8.92 -6.26
N SER A 87 11.38 -9.54 -5.77
CA SER A 87 11.39 -10.71 -4.88
C SER A 87 10.12 -11.53 -5.07
N GLY A 88 10.26 -12.84 -5.20
CA GLY A 88 9.10 -13.75 -5.29
C GLY A 88 8.43 -14.05 -3.94
N ASN A 89 9.00 -13.57 -2.83
CA ASN A 89 8.50 -13.76 -1.48
C ASN A 89 7.44 -12.71 -1.14
N SER A 90 6.71 -12.94 -0.04
CA SER A 90 5.74 -12.00 0.53
C SER A 90 5.96 -11.93 2.04
N ARG A 91 6.27 -10.73 2.56
CA ARG A 91 6.46 -10.47 3.99
C ARG A 91 5.60 -9.27 4.38
N ILE A 92 4.33 -9.53 4.61
CA ILE A 92 3.29 -8.50 4.74
C ILE A 92 3.55 -7.57 5.93
N ARG A 93 4.04 -8.12 7.06
CA ARG A 93 4.35 -7.32 8.25
C ARG A 93 5.40 -6.25 7.98
N GLU A 94 6.44 -6.59 7.22
CA GLU A 94 7.45 -5.63 6.78
C GLU A 94 6.89 -4.68 5.71
N GLY A 95 6.06 -5.20 4.81
CA GLY A 95 5.36 -4.45 3.79
C GLY A 95 4.53 -3.29 4.35
N PHE A 96 3.86 -3.49 5.49
CA PHE A 96 3.12 -2.42 6.16
C PHE A 96 4.01 -1.24 6.54
N SER A 97 5.21 -1.49 7.04
CA SER A 97 6.15 -0.42 7.36
C SER A 97 6.68 0.31 6.12
N SER A 98 6.88 -0.44 5.02
CA SER A 98 7.26 0.13 3.72
C SER A 98 6.13 1.00 3.17
N LEU A 99 4.89 0.50 3.21
CA LEU A 99 3.70 1.22 2.78
C LEU A 99 3.47 2.50 3.58
N ALA A 100 3.55 2.44 4.91
CA ALA A 100 3.42 3.63 5.76
C ALA A 100 4.45 4.71 5.41
N ARG A 101 5.69 4.30 5.12
CA ARG A 101 6.75 5.22 4.69
C ARG A 101 6.45 5.83 3.33
N LEU A 102 6.01 5.01 2.38
CA LEU A 102 5.61 5.46 1.04
C LEU A 102 4.50 6.50 1.11
N ILE A 103 3.43 6.20 1.84
CA ILE A 103 2.30 7.11 1.98
C ILE A 103 2.73 8.44 2.61
N ARG A 104 3.66 8.46 3.56
CA ARG A 104 4.20 9.71 4.15
C ARG A 104 4.93 10.57 3.13
N SER A 105 5.45 10.01 2.05
CA SER A 105 6.11 10.76 0.99
C SER A 105 5.12 11.41 0.00
N PHE A 106 3.84 11.03 0.04
CA PHE A 106 2.84 11.61 -0.83
C PHE A 106 2.51 13.06 -0.43
N PRO A 107 2.23 13.95 -1.36
CA PRO A 107 1.87 15.32 -1.05
C PRO A 107 0.53 15.44 -0.31
N GLN A 108 -0.34 14.44 -0.47
CA GLN A 108 -1.65 14.38 0.18
C GLN A 108 -1.85 13.00 0.82
N SER A 109 -2.60 12.98 1.93
CA SER A 109 -2.97 11.73 2.59
C SER A 109 -3.84 10.85 1.69
N ALA A 110 -3.65 9.54 1.78
CA ALA A 110 -4.41 8.56 1.02
C ALA A 110 -4.80 7.37 1.91
N ARG A 111 -6.05 6.92 1.80
CA ARG A 111 -6.53 5.68 2.41
C ARG A 111 -5.91 4.49 1.68
N VAL A 112 -5.68 3.43 2.40
CA VAL A 112 -5.09 2.21 1.84
C VAL A 112 -6.17 1.20 1.52
N VAL A 113 -6.05 0.57 0.34
CA VAL A 113 -6.77 -0.66 -0.02
C VAL A 113 -5.72 -1.66 -0.48
N PHE A 114 -5.42 -2.67 0.34
CA PHE A 114 -4.36 -3.63 0.09
C PHE A 114 -4.93 -5.02 -0.21
N LEU A 115 -4.73 -5.49 -1.44
CA LEU A 115 -5.19 -6.78 -1.94
C LEU A 115 -4.05 -7.80 -1.80
N THR A 116 -4.27 -8.87 -1.03
CA THR A 116 -3.29 -9.93 -0.76
C THR A 116 -4.00 -11.21 -0.36
N ASP A 117 -3.34 -12.35 -0.49
CA ASP A 117 -3.82 -13.65 0.00
C ASP A 117 -3.41 -13.94 1.46
N GLY A 118 -2.58 -13.08 2.04
CA GLY A 118 -2.13 -13.27 3.41
C GLY A 118 -1.05 -14.32 3.58
N GLU A 119 -0.44 -14.80 2.50
CA GLU A 119 0.61 -15.79 2.60
C GLU A 119 1.96 -15.13 2.90
N GLU A 120 2.60 -15.62 3.97
CA GLU A 120 3.95 -15.18 4.35
C GLU A 120 4.97 -16.22 3.85
N ALA A 121 5.90 -15.78 3.03
CA ALA A 121 6.99 -16.60 2.54
C ALA A 121 8.35 -15.90 2.80
N PRO A 122 9.22 -16.46 3.65
CA PRO A 122 9.08 -17.72 4.40
C PRO A 122 8.02 -17.61 5.51
N LYS A 123 7.49 -18.77 5.93
CA LYS A 123 6.50 -18.84 7.01
C LYS A 123 6.99 -18.18 8.30
N LEU A 124 6.07 -17.53 9.00
CA LEU A 124 6.39 -16.84 10.25
C LEU A 124 6.81 -17.82 11.35
N HIS A 125 7.79 -17.42 12.12
CA HIS A 125 8.24 -18.07 13.34
C HIS A 125 8.78 -17.02 14.31
N ALA A 126 9.08 -17.43 15.55
CA ALA A 126 9.43 -16.50 16.64
C ALA A 126 10.57 -15.50 16.31
N PHE A 127 11.49 -15.87 15.41
CA PHE A 127 12.64 -15.02 15.07
C PHE A 127 12.44 -14.14 13.83
N ASN A 128 11.40 -14.41 13.00
CA ASN A 128 11.14 -13.62 11.79
C ASN A 128 9.81 -12.84 11.84
N THR A 129 9.07 -12.95 12.94
CA THR A 129 7.82 -12.25 13.11
C THR A 129 8.08 -10.83 13.60
N ARG A 130 7.88 -9.85 12.72
CA ARG A 130 7.97 -8.44 13.10
C ARG A 130 6.84 -8.06 14.05
N ASP A 131 7.17 -7.44 15.17
CA ASP A 131 6.18 -6.86 16.08
C ASP A 131 5.52 -5.63 15.44
N LEU A 132 4.18 -5.64 15.40
CA LEU A 132 3.36 -4.54 14.92
C LEU A 132 2.73 -3.72 16.05
N SER A 133 3.01 -4.03 17.31
CA SER A 133 2.40 -3.37 18.48
C SER A 133 2.64 -1.86 18.49
N GLN A 134 3.77 -1.41 17.97
CA GLN A 134 4.13 0.00 17.84
C GLN A 134 3.79 0.58 16.45
N PHE A 135 3.20 -0.22 15.56
CA PHE A 135 2.81 0.25 14.26
C PHE A 135 1.58 1.16 14.40
N GLN A 136 1.75 2.42 14.04
CA GLN A 136 0.66 3.38 14.00
C GLN A 136 -0.09 3.26 12.67
N GLY A 137 -0.50 2.02 12.34
CA GLY A 137 -1.40 1.74 11.24
C GLY A 137 -2.73 2.40 11.51
N GLU A 138 -3.29 2.98 10.49
CA GLU A 138 -4.40 3.90 10.59
C GLU A 138 -5.73 3.15 10.45
N ALA A 139 -6.78 3.61 11.08
CA ALA A 139 -8.13 3.08 10.90
C ALA A 139 -8.63 3.23 9.43
N ASP A 140 -7.89 3.96 8.60
CA ASP A 140 -8.13 4.20 7.19
C ASP A 140 -7.49 3.14 6.25
N TRP A 141 -6.98 2.03 6.79
CA TRP A 141 -6.45 0.91 6.01
C TRP A 141 -7.48 -0.20 5.90
N LEU A 142 -7.76 -0.61 4.64
CA LEU A 142 -8.57 -1.77 4.29
C LEU A 142 -7.69 -2.86 3.71
N ILE A 143 -7.67 -4.00 4.35
CA ILE A 143 -7.02 -5.21 3.82
C ILE A 143 -8.10 -6.05 3.14
N VAL A 144 -7.87 -6.41 1.89
CA VAL A 144 -8.78 -7.20 1.06
C VAL A 144 -8.17 -8.57 0.82
N GLY A 145 -8.76 -9.60 1.40
CA GLY A 145 -8.31 -10.99 1.24
C GLY A 145 -8.72 -11.54 -0.12
N ILE A 146 -7.74 -12.03 -0.90
CA ILE A 146 -7.96 -12.60 -2.24
C ILE A 146 -7.53 -14.06 -2.24
N GLY A 147 -8.43 -14.94 -2.61
CA GLY A 147 -8.19 -16.39 -2.65
C GLY A 147 -9.31 -17.19 -2.01
N THR A 148 -9.15 -18.51 -2.00
CA THR A 148 -10.09 -19.45 -1.39
C THR A 148 -9.44 -20.20 -0.22
N GLU A 149 -10.26 -20.73 0.69
CA GLU A 149 -9.79 -21.56 1.80
C GLU A 149 -9.28 -22.94 1.34
N GLU A 150 -9.85 -23.45 0.24
CA GLU A 150 -9.40 -24.69 -0.39
C GLU A 150 -8.00 -24.49 -0.99
N GLY A 151 -7.80 -23.36 -1.65
CA GLY A 151 -6.55 -23.01 -2.31
C GLY A 151 -6.29 -23.84 -3.56
N SER A 152 -5.11 -23.66 -4.14
CA SER A 152 -4.62 -24.44 -5.26
C SER A 152 -3.09 -24.39 -5.33
N ALA A 153 -2.50 -25.25 -6.18
CA ALA A 153 -1.06 -25.28 -6.37
C ALA A 153 -0.56 -23.99 -7.07
N ILE A 154 0.59 -23.49 -6.62
CA ILE A 154 1.23 -22.32 -7.23
C ILE A 154 1.91 -22.74 -8.52
N PRO A 155 1.51 -22.21 -9.69
CA PRO A 155 2.20 -22.48 -10.95
C PRO A 155 3.58 -21.85 -10.96
N LYS A 156 4.53 -22.55 -11.59
CA LYS A 156 5.88 -22.04 -11.82
C LYS A 156 6.09 -21.77 -13.32
N TYR A 157 6.46 -20.56 -13.63
CA TYR A 157 6.74 -20.11 -15.00
C TYR A 157 8.23 -19.85 -15.16
N ASP A 158 8.72 -20.01 -16.39
CA ASP A 158 10.07 -19.60 -16.77
C ASP A 158 10.13 -18.11 -17.17
N SER A 159 11.31 -17.66 -17.62
CA SER A 159 11.52 -16.28 -18.07
C SER A 159 10.71 -15.91 -19.31
N GLU A 160 10.27 -16.89 -20.09
CA GLU A 160 9.44 -16.71 -21.30
C GLU A 160 7.94 -16.81 -21.00
N ASN A 161 7.58 -16.89 -19.71
CA ASN A 161 6.19 -17.05 -19.23
C ASN A 161 5.54 -18.39 -19.68
N GLN A 162 6.36 -19.44 -19.88
CA GLN A 162 5.88 -20.77 -20.14
C GLN A 162 5.72 -21.53 -18.82
N LEU A 163 4.60 -22.23 -18.66
CA LEU A 163 4.36 -23.06 -17.49
C LEU A 163 5.32 -24.26 -17.49
N ILE A 164 6.26 -24.30 -16.55
CA ILE A 164 7.24 -25.38 -16.40
C ILE A 164 6.85 -26.39 -15.32
N GLY A 165 5.81 -26.11 -14.53
CA GLY A 165 5.32 -27.02 -13.47
C GLY A 165 4.69 -26.25 -12.31
N PHE A 166 4.82 -26.82 -11.12
CA PHE A 166 4.31 -26.23 -9.89
C PHE A 166 5.42 -26.19 -8.85
N TRP A 167 5.33 -25.22 -7.94
CA TRP A 167 6.26 -25.15 -6.82
C TRP A 167 6.13 -26.35 -5.90
N SER A 168 7.27 -26.94 -5.49
CA SER A 168 7.28 -28.04 -4.54
C SER A 168 7.08 -27.55 -3.09
N ASN A 169 6.65 -28.48 -2.22
CA ASN A 169 6.55 -28.21 -0.79
C ASN A 169 7.89 -27.80 -0.18
N GLU A 170 9.00 -28.40 -0.62
CA GLU A 170 10.33 -28.06 -0.14
C GLU A 170 10.74 -26.63 -0.50
N SER A 171 10.40 -26.19 -1.72
CA SER A 171 10.77 -24.85 -2.21
C SER A 171 10.03 -23.75 -1.48
N PHE A 172 8.79 -23.99 -1.06
CA PHE A 172 7.92 -22.93 -0.54
C PHE A 172 7.75 -22.97 0.98
N ALA A 173 7.59 -24.20 1.54
CA ALA A 173 7.26 -24.37 2.96
C ALA A 173 8.48 -24.51 3.86
N LEU A 174 9.56 -25.07 3.37
CA LEU A 174 10.66 -25.59 4.19
C LEU A 174 11.93 -24.73 4.18
N GLN A 175 11.88 -23.48 3.72
CA GLN A 175 13.04 -22.59 3.90
C GLN A 175 12.96 -21.84 5.26
N PRO A 176 13.23 -22.55 6.40
CA PRO A 176 13.36 -21.87 7.66
C PRO A 176 14.71 -21.17 7.70
N GLY A 177 14.70 -19.88 7.90
CA GLY A 177 15.82 -19.16 8.47
C GLY A 177 17.03 -18.88 7.58
N ILE A 178 17.42 -19.72 6.64
CA ILE A 178 18.63 -19.49 5.84
C ILE A 178 18.39 -18.42 4.76
N ALA A 179 17.22 -18.36 4.18
CA ALA A 179 16.84 -17.28 3.25
C ALA A 179 16.71 -15.91 3.94
N GLN A 180 16.66 -15.87 5.27
CA GLN A 180 16.54 -14.64 6.03
C GLN A 180 17.90 -13.95 6.29
N ILE A 181 18.99 -14.67 6.20
CA ILE A 181 20.31 -14.14 6.54
C ILE A 181 20.81 -13.20 5.44
N SER A 182 20.24 -13.29 4.25
CA SER A 182 20.64 -12.35 3.20
C SER A 182 19.66 -12.41 2.02
N GLU A 183 18.99 -11.28 1.76
CA GLU A 183 18.41 -11.00 0.44
C GLU A 183 19.47 -11.09 -0.68
N SER A 184 20.76 -11.05 -0.29
CA SER A 184 21.90 -11.26 -1.18
C SER A 184 22.14 -12.74 -1.57
N ASN A 185 21.54 -13.71 -0.87
CA ASN A 185 21.65 -15.14 -1.20
C ASN A 185 20.46 -15.64 -2.06
N ILE A 186 20.04 -14.86 -3.03
CA ILE A 186 19.07 -15.28 -4.07
C ILE A 186 19.54 -16.57 -4.77
N GLY A 187 20.86 -16.91 -4.74
CA GLY A 187 21.41 -18.13 -5.29
C GLY A 187 21.25 -19.40 -4.46
N ALA A 188 20.72 -19.32 -3.24
CA ALA A 188 20.57 -20.48 -2.33
C ALA A 188 19.12 -20.99 -2.19
N ARG A 189 18.16 -20.40 -2.93
CA ARG A 189 16.77 -20.85 -2.91
C ARG A 189 16.67 -22.19 -3.66
N ASN A 190 16.07 -23.20 -3.01
CA ASN A 190 15.73 -24.44 -3.69
C ASN A 190 14.50 -24.19 -4.59
N ASP A 191 14.74 -23.97 -5.87
CA ASP A 191 13.73 -23.70 -6.90
C ASP A 191 13.18 -24.98 -7.52
N SER A 192 13.02 -26.05 -6.74
CA SER A 192 12.55 -27.34 -7.24
C SER A 192 11.10 -27.28 -7.72
N ILE A 193 10.87 -27.98 -8.83
CA ILE A 193 9.54 -28.28 -9.35
C ILE A 193 9.00 -29.51 -8.64
N ALA A 194 7.71 -29.52 -8.31
CA ALA A 194 7.05 -30.66 -7.73
C ALA A 194 7.07 -31.88 -8.65
N PHE A 195 7.54 -33.02 -8.16
CA PHE A 195 7.62 -34.27 -8.92
C PHE A 195 6.27 -34.95 -9.08
N SER A 196 5.35 -34.73 -8.14
CA SER A 196 4.02 -35.33 -8.11
C SER A 196 2.97 -34.30 -7.65
N GLU A 197 1.69 -34.65 -7.78
CA GLU A 197 0.62 -33.79 -7.26
C GLU A 197 0.67 -33.62 -5.75
N SER A 198 1.04 -34.68 -5.01
CA SER A 198 1.18 -34.63 -3.56
C SER A 198 2.35 -33.79 -3.07
N ASP A 199 3.32 -33.53 -3.94
CA ASP A 199 4.47 -32.67 -3.65
C ASP A 199 4.23 -31.20 -3.97
N ARG A 200 3.12 -30.86 -4.63
CA ARG A 200 2.78 -29.47 -4.94
C ARG A 200 2.45 -28.68 -3.69
N TYR A 201 3.06 -27.52 -3.56
CA TYR A 201 2.69 -26.59 -2.52
C TYR A 201 1.31 -25.96 -2.83
N VAL A 202 0.37 -26.15 -1.92
CA VAL A 202 -0.99 -25.59 -2.02
C VAL A 202 -1.07 -24.30 -1.25
N SER A 203 -1.16 -23.20 -1.98
CA SER A 203 -1.40 -21.85 -1.43
C SER A 203 -2.88 -21.66 -1.12
N LYS A 204 -3.19 -21.05 0.01
CA LYS A 204 -4.55 -20.78 0.49
C LYS A 204 -4.67 -19.33 0.94
N LEU A 205 -5.89 -18.79 0.89
CA LEU A 205 -6.17 -17.54 1.57
C LEU A 205 -5.96 -17.72 3.08
N ASN A 206 -5.05 -16.96 3.65
CA ASN A 206 -4.79 -16.96 5.09
C ASN A 206 -5.64 -15.92 5.81
N GLU A 207 -6.97 -16.10 5.75
CA GLU A 207 -7.94 -15.13 6.25
C GLU A 207 -7.77 -14.84 7.74
N LYS A 208 -7.55 -15.88 8.55
CA LYS A 208 -7.35 -15.71 10.00
C LYS A 208 -6.15 -14.81 10.30
N TYR A 209 -5.07 -15.00 9.58
CA TYR A 209 -3.88 -14.17 9.72
C TYR A 209 -4.12 -12.73 9.28
N LEU A 210 -4.83 -12.52 8.15
CA LEU A 210 -5.17 -11.17 7.69
C LEU A 210 -6.05 -10.43 8.69
N ILE A 211 -7.03 -11.08 9.29
CA ILE A 211 -7.86 -10.51 10.36
C ILE A 211 -6.99 -10.15 11.58
N GLU A 212 -6.09 -11.04 12.00
CA GLU A 212 -5.19 -10.80 13.12
C GLU A 212 -4.31 -9.57 12.89
N ILE A 213 -3.55 -9.53 11.79
CA ILE A 213 -2.63 -8.41 11.52
C ILE A 213 -3.38 -7.09 11.29
N THR A 214 -4.58 -7.17 10.69
CA THR A 214 -5.43 -5.99 10.49
C THR A 214 -5.90 -5.42 11.83
N SER A 215 -6.26 -6.28 12.78
CA SER A 215 -6.63 -5.84 14.13
C SER A 215 -5.46 -5.19 14.88
N MET A 216 -4.24 -5.73 14.72
CA MET A 216 -3.03 -5.17 15.33
C MET A 216 -2.72 -3.74 14.85
N ILE A 217 -2.96 -3.45 13.57
CA ILE A 217 -2.75 -2.12 12.98
C ILE A 217 -3.99 -1.22 13.07
N LYS A 218 -5.07 -1.68 13.73
CA LYS A 218 -6.37 -0.98 13.85
C LYS A 218 -7.05 -0.71 12.51
N GLY A 219 -6.68 -1.44 11.46
CA GLY A 219 -7.30 -1.39 10.15
C GLY A 219 -8.63 -2.14 10.07
N GLN A 220 -9.14 -2.27 8.86
CA GLN A 220 -10.34 -3.04 8.56
C GLN A 220 -10.02 -4.17 7.56
N TYR A 221 -10.71 -5.30 7.69
CA TYR A 221 -10.61 -6.44 6.80
C TYR A 221 -11.92 -6.68 6.05
N ILE A 222 -11.80 -7.15 4.81
CA ILE A 222 -12.90 -7.73 4.04
C ILE A 222 -12.36 -8.80 3.09
N LYS A 223 -13.16 -9.82 2.82
CA LYS A 223 -12.90 -10.75 1.73
C LYS A 223 -13.30 -10.12 0.39
N GLY A 224 -12.45 -10.23 -0.60
CA GLY A 224 -12.62 -9.59 -1.92
C GLY A 224 -13.56 -10.36 -2.84
N ASP A 225 -14.75 -10.76 -2.37
CA ASP A 225 -15.68 -11.58 -3.13
C ASP A 225 -16.40 -10.82 -4.24
N SER A 226 -16.58 -9.51 -4.12
CA SER A 226 -17.23 -8.69 -5.12
C SER A 226 -16.82 -7.21 -5.05
N VAL A 227 -16.95 -6.52 -6.17
CA VAL A 227 -16.72 -5.06 -6.27
C VAL A 227 -17.60 -4.30 -5.27
N ASN A 228 -18.88 -4.64 -5.20
CA ASN A 228 -19.84 -3.92 -4.35
C ASN A 228 -19.54 -4.08 -2.86
N SER A 229 -19.11 -5.27 -2.42
CA SER A 229 -18.74 -5.49 -1.02
C SER A 229 -17.52 -4.66 -0.63
N VAL A 230 -16.49 -4.62 -1.49
CA VAL A 230 -15.28 -3.83 -1.25
C VAL A 230 -15.58 -2.33 -1.22
N ILE A 231 -16.35 -1.81 -2.20
CA ILE A 231 -16.75 -0.39 -2.23
C ILE A 231 -17.59 -0.03 -1.01
N SER A 232 -18.56 -0.86 -0.64
CA SER A 232 -19.35 -0.64 0.57
C SER A 232 -18.47 -0.52 1.80
N LYS A 233 -17.46 -1.39 1.92
CA LYS A 233 -16.50 -1.35 3.03
C LYS A 233 -15.59 -0.12 2.95
N MET A 234 -15.10 0.23 1.77
CA MET A 234 -14.28 1.44 1.54
C MET A 234 -15.02 2.72 2.00
N ASN A 235 -16.34 2.78 1.82
CA ASN A 235 -17.15 3.92 2.24
C ASN A 235 -17.29 4.02 3.78
N THR A 236 -17.06 2.94 4.51
CA THR A 236 -17.08 2.94 5.99
C THR A 236 -15.74 3.32 6.61
N ILE A 237 -14.67 3.36 5.83
CA ILE A 237 -13.35 3.72 6.32
C ILE A 237 -13.28 5.21 6.60
N PRO A 238 -12.78 5.63 7.78
CA PRO A 238 -12.64 7.04 8.10
C PRO A 238 -11.71 7.74 7.10
N PRO A 239 -11.82 9.07 6.97
CA PRO A 239 -10.87 9.83 6.17
C PRO A 239 -9.46 9.67 6.74
N SER A 240 -8.48 9.62 5.85
CA SER A 240 -7.08 9.58 6.25
C SER A 240 -6.69 10.87 6.96
N TRP A 241 -6.41 10.78 8.26
CA TRP A 241 -5.89 11.85 9.07
C TRP A 241 -4.37 11.77 9.07
N ARG A 242 -3.75 12.45 8.13
CA ARG A 242 -2.38 12.87 8.39
C ARG A 242 -2.45 14.22 9.06
N ASP A 243 -1.86 14.25 10.20
CA ASP A 243 -1.48 15.50 10.83
C ASP A 243 -0.36 16.18 9.99
N ASN A 244 -0.75 16.65 8.81
CA ASN A 244 0.01 17.61 8.03
C ASN A 244 -0.20 19.02 8.60
N SER A 245 -0.62 19.11 9.85
CA SER A 245 -0.54 20.34 10.64
C SER A 245 0.92 20.59 11.04
N GLU A 246 1.84 20.57 10.08
CA GLU A 246 2.92 21.53 10.12
C GLU A 246 2.21 22.88 10.11
N LEU A 247 1.92 23.40 11.31
CA LEU A 247 1.57 24.81 11.46
C LEU A 247 2.57 25.56 10.57
N PRO A 248 2.14 26.32 9.56
CA PRO A 248 3.08 26.99 8.66
C PRO A 248 3.78 28.07 9.49
N LEU A 249 4.79 27.65 10.27
CA LEU A 249 5.61 28.53 11.10
C LEU A 249 6.08 29.73 10.28
N ARG A 250 6.28 29.52 8.99
CA ARG A 250 6.56 30.61 8.04
C ARG A 250 5.49 31.69 8.07
N ASN A 251 4.20 31.33 8.04
CA ASN A 251 3.10 32.30 8.05
C ASN A 251 2.99 32.99 9.42
N LEU A 252 3.25 32.26 10.51
CA LEU A 252 3.33 32.84 11.84
C LEU A 252 4.47 33.84 11.97
N PHE A 253 5.67 33.50 11.47
CA PHE A 253 6.81 34.41 11.49
C PHE A 253 6.61 35.61 10.58
N VAL A 254 5.99 35.45 9.41
CA VAL A 254 5.65 36.56 8.50
C VAL A 254 4.65 37.51 9.16
N THR A 255 3.59 37.01 9.80
CA THR A 255 2.62 37.84 10.49
C THR A 255 3.23 38.57 11.71
N LEU A 256 4.04 37.87 12.51
CA LEU A 256 4.78 38.48 13.60
C LEU A 256 5.74 39.59 13.10
N SER A 257 6.49 39.31 12.05
CA SER A 257 7.38 40.27 11.43
C SER A 257 6.64 41.55 10.93
N LEU A 258 5.47 41.35 10.31
CA LEU A 258 4.62 42.43 9.86
C LEU A 258 4.09 43.27 11.03
N ILE A 259 3.67 42.62 12.12
CA ILE A 259 3.22 43.30 13.35
C ILE A 259 4.37 44.11 13.97
N PHE A 260 5.57 43.55 14.09
CA PHE A 260 6.73 44.28 14.61
C PHE A 260 7.11 45.45 13.72
N PHE A 261 7.05 45.27 12.40
CA PHE A 261 7.28 46.35 11.45
C PHE A 261 6.28 47.50 11.62
N LEU A 262 4.98 47.18 11.70
CA LEU A 262 3.93 48.18 11.91
C LEU A 262 4.06 48.91 13.26
N LEU A 263 4.41 48.19 14.33
CA LEU A 263 4.65 48.79 15.65
C LEU A 263 5.87 49.75 15.60
N ARG A 264 6.93 49.38 14.86
CA ARG A 264 8.09 50.24 14.66
C ARG A 264 7.73 51.48 13.87
N PHE A 265 6.93 51.37 12.83
CA PHE A 265 6.45 52.50 12.03
C PHE A 265 5.56 53.43 12.82
N ASN A 266 4.66 52.95 13.65
CA ASN A 266 3.83 53.72 14.56
C ASN A 266 4.66 54.56 15.55
N LYS A 267 5.72 53.99 16.12
CA LYS A 267 6.65 54.74 16.97
C LYS A 267 7.40 55.80 16.20
N LEU A 268 7.81 55.51 14.95
CA LEU A 268 8.50 56.52 14.08
C LEU A 268 7.54 57.67 13.72
N LEU A 269 6.29 57.38 13.39
CA LEU A 269 5.27 58.41 13.10
C LEU A 269 4.95 59.25 14.31
N SER A 270 4.87 58.68 15.53
CA SER A 270 4.65 59.44 16.74
C SER A 270 5.84 60.36 17.09
N THR A 271 7.06 59.91 16.83
CA THR A 271 8.28 60.72 17.04
C THR A 271 8.37 61.85 16.02
N ILE A 272 7.99 61.62 14.77
CA ILE A 272 7.94 62.66 13.71
C ILE A 272 6.85 63.69 14.02
N THR A 273 5.68 63.27 14.48
CA THR A 273 4.61 64.20 14.88
C THR A 273 4.98 65.00 16.11
N PHE A 274 5.69 64.43 17.08
CA PHE A 274 6.19 65.14 18.24
C PHE A 274 7.26 66.18 17.88
N LEU A 275 8.18 65.87 16.99
CA LEU A 275 9.20 66.80 16.48
C LEU A 275 8.62 67.97 15.63
N LYS A 276 7.54 67.68 14.86
CA LYS A 276 6.80 68.71 14.12
C LYS A 276 6.04 69.65 15.04
N LYS A 277 5.51 69.15 16.16
CA LYS A 277 4.79 69.96 17.14
C LYS A 277 5.72 70.92 17.91
N ASN A 278 6.94 70.50 18.26
CA ASN A 278 7.92 71.29 18.93
C ASN A 278 8.54 72.34 18.03
N LYS A 279 8.61 72.17 16.69
CA LYS A 279 9.05 73.19 15.76
C LYS A 279 8.04 74.38 15.55
N LYS A 280 6.75 74.12 15.87
CA LYS A 280 5.73 75.14 15.77
C LYS A 280 5.60 76.02 17.03
N THR A 281 6.29 75.68 18.11
CA THR A 281 6.23 76.41 19.38
C THR A 281 7.45 77.39 19.58
N ILE A 282 8.41 77.38 18.63
CA ILE A 282 9.65 78.13 18.69
C ILE A 282 9.73 79.17 17.52
N ALA A 283 8.62 79.42 16.79
CA ALA A 283 8.54 80.45 15.76
C ALA A 283 7.56 81.58 16.17
#